data_bc94c7621c41d5617f6997a2199f13c7
#
_entry.id   bc94c7621c41d5617f6997a2199f13c7
#
_cell.length_a   1.000
_cell.length_b   1.000
_cell.length_c   1.000
_cell.angle_alpha   90.00
_cell.angle_beta   90.00
_cell.angle_gamma   90.00
#
_symmetry.space_group_name_H-M   'P 1'
#
loop_
_entity.id
_entity.type
_entity.pdbx_description
1 polymer ?
#
loop_
_entity_poly.entity_id
_entity_poly.type
_entity_poly.pdbx_seq_one_letter_code
_entity_poly.pdbx_strand_id
1 'polypeptide(L)'
;MNKKMIISIVLVALVAFVGFGLYKANGLKTIQIVKTVTIKGSKQEVFEMVKYLNNFPKWSPFLAEDPSQKYEVKGVDGTVGAQYHWTGKKGKDLGYQEIVKIDELKFIGMKCDIQKPFVAKPTFDYYFTEKNDGIEVKQVFKVESSLVDAFFMWLFGAKAGMEKTNQKGLNLLKKAVEK
;
A
#
# COMPACT_ATOMS: atom_id res chain seq x y z
N MET A 1 -20.68 -40.50 20.73
CA MET A 1 -20.42 -39.19 21.34
C MET A 1 -21.73 -38.40 21.41
N ASN A 2 -22.11 -37.89 22.57
CA ASN A 2 -23.38 -37.19 22.76
C ASN A 2 -23.36 -35.82 22.02
N LYS A 3 -24.47 -35.43 21.36
CA LYS A 3 -24.57 -34.12 20.64
C LYS A 3 -24.12 -32.93 21.48
N LYS A 4 -24.45 -32.90 22.77
CA LYS A 4 -24.03 -31.86 23.71
C LYS A 4 -22.51 -31.80 23.86
N MET A 5 -21.84 -32.94 23.94
CA MET A 5 -20.39 -33.04 24.06
C MET A 5 -19.69 -32.55 22.79
N ILE A 6 -20.23 -32.87 21.61
CA ILE A 6 -19.71 -32.37 20.33
C ILE A 6 -19.79 -30.84 20.26
N ILE A 7 -20.96 -30.28 20.60
CA ILE A 7 -21.18 -28.83 20.64
C ILE A 7 -20.23 -28.14 21.61
N SER A 8 -20.01 -28.70 22.79
CA SER A 8 -19.07 -28.14 23.77
C SER A 8 -17.64 -28.17 23.26
N ILE A 9 -17.17 -29.24 22.60
CA ILE A 9 -15.85 -29.33 22.01
C ILE A 9 -15.67 -28.27 20.90
N VAL A 10 -16.68 -28.12 20.02
CA VAL A 10 -16.65 -27.13 18.94
C VAL A 10 -16.59 -25.71 19.49
N LEU A 11 -17.37 -25.41 20.54
CA LEU A 11 -17.32 -24.10 21.19
C LEU A 11 -15.95 -23.80 21.80
N VAL A 12 -15.35 -24.75 22.51
CA VAL A 12 -14.02 -24.58 23.10
C VAL A 12 -12.97 -24.36 22.00
N ALA A 13 -13.03 -25.15 20.91
CA ALA A 13 -12.13 -24.98 19.77
C ALA A 13 -12.29 -23.61 19.10
N LEU A 14 -13.52 -23.11 18.95
CA LEU A 14 -13.80 -21.80 18.39
C LEU A 14 -13.25 -20.68 19.28
N VAL A 15 -13.46 -20.75 20.58
CA VAL A 15 -12.92 -19.76 21.54
C VAL A 15 -11.39 -19.76 21.49
N ALA A 16 -10.77 -20.94 21.49
CA ALA A 16 -9.32 -21.07 21.37
C ALA A 16 -8.78 -20.48 20.06
N PHE A 17 -9.46 -20.75 18.93
CA PHE A 17 -9.10 -20.20 17.62
C PHE A 17 -9.19 -18.67 17.60
N VAL A 18 -10.30 -18.10 18.09
CA VAL A 18 -10.47 -16.64 18.17
C VAL A 18 -9.44 -16.02 19.09
N GLY A 19 -9.19 -16.59 20.26
CA GLY A 19 -8.16 -16.12 21.20
C GLY A 19 -6.76 -16.14 20.59
N PHE A 20 -6.39 -17.23 19.91
CA PHE A 20 -5.14 -17.33 19.18
C PHE A 20 -5.05 -16.31 18.03
N GLY A 21 -6.14 -16.15 17.28
CA GLY A 21 -6.22 -15.17 16.21
C GLY A 21 -6.06 -13.73 16.71
N LEU A 22 -6.69 -13.37 17.80
CA LEU A 22 -6.53 -12.03 18.43
C LEU A 22 -5.09 -11.81 18.93
N TYR A 23 -4.46 -12.83 19.51
CA TYR A 23 -3.05 -12.77 19.89
C TYR A 23 -2.15 -12.46 18.67
N LYS A 24 -2.33 -13.19 17.56
CA LYS A 24 -1.59 -12.95 16.31
C LYS A 24 -1.91 -11.59 15.69
N ALA A 25 -3.17 -11.18 15.71
CA ALA A 25 -3.64 -9.90 15.20
C ALA A 25 -3.02 -8.70 15.92
N ASN A 26 -2.72 -8.82 17.20
CA ASN A 26 -2.09 -7.73 17.95
C ASN A 26 -0.75 -7.29 17.34
N GLY A 27 0.01 -8.22 16.74
CA GLY A 27 1.24 -7.94 16.00
C GLY A 27 1.01 -7.29 14.62
N LEU A 28 -0.23 -7.23 14.14
CA LEU A 28 -0.62 -6.64 12.84
C LEU A 28 -1.38 -5.31 12.98
N LYS A 29 -1.53 -4.78 14.18
CA LYS A 29 -2.15 -3.45 14.40
C LYS A 29 -1.36 -2.32 13.75
N THR A 30 -0.06 -2.49 13.62
CA THR A 30 0.82 -1.62 12.83
C THR A 30 1.60 -2.51 11.88
N ILE A 31 1.32 -2.40 10.60
CA ILE A 31 2.09 -3.06 9.54
C ILE A 31 3.03 -2.03 8.93
N GLN A 32 4.32 -2.34 8.95
CA GLN A 32 5.34 -1.60 8.21
C GLN A 32 6.00 -2.56 7.21
N ILE A 33 6.08 -2.13 5.96
CA ILE A 33 6.70 -2.86 4.86
C ILE A 33 7.75 -1.96 4.23
N VAL A 34 8.97 -2.46 4.12
CA VAL A 34 10.06 -1.76 3.44
C VAL A 34 10.44 -2.55 2.20
N LYS A 35 10.43 -1.90 1.05
CA LYS A 35 10.86 -2.46 -0.23
C LYS A 35 11.82 -1.50 -0.90
N THR A 36 12.75 -2.04 -1.68
CA THR A 36 13.73 -1.27 -2.44
C THR A 36 13.80 -1.74 -3.87
N VAL A 37 14.19 -0.82 -4.76
CA VAL A 37 14.55 -1.12 -6.15
C VAL A 37 15.67 -0.18 -6.58
N THR A 38 16.64 -0.67 -7.34
CA THR A 38 17.63 0.17 -8.03
C THR A 38 17.19 0.40 -9.46
N ILE A 39 17.15 1.66 -9.87
CA ILE A 39 16.66 2.13 -11.17
C ILE A 39 17.81 2.83 -11.92
N LYS A 40 18.08 2.41 -13.15
CA LYS A 40 19.02 3.08 -14.04
C LYS A 40 18.35 4.33 -14.62
N GLY A 41 18.96 5.50 -14.42
CA GLY A 41 18.44 6.79 -14.87
C GLY A 41 19.01 7.92 -14.03
N SER A 42 18.71 9.14 -14.38
CA SER A 42 19.06 10.29 -13.57
C SER A 42 18.19 10.37 -12.32
N LYS A 43 18.73 10.93 -11.24
CA LYS A 43 17.97 11.11 -9.99
C LYS A 43 16.74 11.99 -10.20
N GLN A 44 16.86 12.98 -11.09
CA GLN A 44 15.76 13.86 -11.48
C GLN A 44 14.61 13.07 -12.11
N GLU A 45 14.91 12.22 -13.11
CA GLU A 45 13.86 11.43 -13.80
C GLU A 45 13.14 10.47 -12.86
N VAL A 46 13.90 9.75 -12.00
CA VAL A 46 13.31 8.81 -11.02
C VAL A 46 12.46 9.56 -10.01
N PHE A 47 12.95 10.70 -9.50
CA PHE A 47 12.22 11.51 -8.53
C PHE A 47 10.95 12.11 -9.13
N GLU A 48 11.02 12.69 -10.32
CA GLU A 48 9.86 13.28 -11.00
C GLU A 48 8.82 12.24 -11.41
N MET A 49 9.24 10.99 -11.72
CA MET A 49 8.30 9.92 -12.00
C MET A 49 7.39 9.63 -10.79
N VAL A 50 7.90 9.80 -9.56
CA VAL A 50 7.12 9.63 -8.32
C VAL A 50 6.42 10.94 -7.91
N LYS A 51 7.09 12.09 -8.05
CA LYS A 51 6.61 13.41 -7.62
C LYS A 51 5.34 13.83 -8.34
N TYR A 52 5.30 13.67 -9.66
CA TYR A 52 4.14 14.06 -10.45
C TYR A 52 3.10 12.93 -10.48
N LEU A 53 1.95 13.19 -9.85
CA LEU A 53 0.87 12.21 -9.73
C LEU A 53 0.27 11.80 -11.08
N ASN A 54 0.36 12.66 -12.11
CA ASN A 54 0.01 12.32 -13.49
C ASN A 54 0.91 11.21 -14.08
N ASN A 55 2.07 10.93 -13.49
CA ASN A 55 2.91 9.79 -13.86
C ASN A 55 2.50 8.49 -13.16
N PHE A 56 1.74 8.55 -12.05
CA PHE A 56 1.38 7.36 -11.26
C PHE A 56 0.71 6.27 -12.09
N PRO A 57 -0.18 6.55 -13.07
CA PRO A 57 -0.75 5.52 -13.94
C PRO A 57 0.27 4.66 -14.67
N LYS A 58 1.49 5.17 -14.95
CA LYS A 58 2.56 4.45 -15.65
C LYS A 58 3.17 3.33 -14.82
N TRP A 59 3.04 3.42 -13.47
CA TRP A 59 3.63 2.47 -12.54
C TRP A 59 2.69 2.02 -11.40
N SER A 60 1.42 2.39 -11.46
CA SER A 60 0.40 1.95 -10.49
C SER A 60 0.20 0.43 -10.57
N PRO A 61 0.42 -0.33 -9.48
CA PRO A 61 0.10 -1.73 -9.43
C PRO A 61 -1.41 -1.99 -9.51
N PHE A 62 -2.21 -1.04 -9.07
CA PHE A 62 -3.68 -1.12 -9.04
C PHE A 62 -4.28 -0.93 -10.42
N LEU A 63 -3.81 0.07 -11.18
CA LEU A 63 -4.25 0.28 -12.56
C LEU A 63 -3.82 -0.87 -13.48
N ALA A 64 -2.67 -1.49 -13.19
CA ALA A 64 -2.22 -2.69 -13.90
C ALA A 64 -3.11 -3.93 -13.62
N GLU A 65 -3.88 -3.94 -12.52
CA GLU A 65 -4.84 -5.00 -12.17
C GLU A 65 -6.27 -4.67 -12.64
N ASP A 66 -6.65 -3.39 -12.61
CA ASP A 66 -7.94 -2.89 -13.10
C ASP A 66 -7.72 -1.71 -14.07
N PRO A 67 -7.47 -2.00 -15.36
CA PRO A 67 -7.31 -0.97 -16.39
C PRO A 67 -8.54 -0.08 -16.61
N SER A 68 -9.71 -0.48 -16.10
CA SER A 68 -10.94 0.31 -16.14
C SER A 68 -11.05 1.38 -15.04
N GLN A 69 -10.10 1.41 -14.12
CA GLN A 69 -10.04 2.41 -13.04
C GLN A 69 -9.94 3.81 -13.63
N LYS A 70 -10.88 4.67 -13.22
CA LYS A 70 -10.84 6.10 -13.54
C LYS A 70 -10.02 6.83 -12.48
N TYR A 71 -9.31 7.86 -12.90
CA TYR A 71 -8.54 8.69 -11.99
C TYR A 71 -8.59 10.17 -12.38
N GLU A 72 -8.30 11.03 -11.42
CA GLU A 72 -8.23 12.48 -11.56
C GLU A 72 -7.16 13.02 -10.60
N VAL A 73 -6.31 13.93 -11.10
CA VAL A 73 -5.39 14.68 -10.25
C VAL A 73 -6.00 16.02 -9.89
N LYS A 74 -6.04 16.35 -8.58
CA LYS A 74 -6.53 17.61 -8.04
C LYS A 74 -5.41 18.39 -7.36
N GLY A 75 -5.51 19.71 -7.43
CA GLY A 75 -4.45 20.60 -6.96
C GLY A 75 -3.35 20.80 -8.01
N VAL A 76 -2.23 21.41 -7.61
CA VAL A 76 -1.07 21.63 -8.49
C VAL A 76 -0.20 20.39 -8.42
N ASP A 77 -0.14 19.64 -9.52
CA ASP A 77 0.59 18.38 -9.58
C ASP A 77 2.09 18.57 -9.23
N GLY A 78 2.62 17.65 -8.46
CA GLY A 78 4.02 17.70 -7.98
C GLY A 78 4.25 18.67 -6.81
N THR A 79 3.20 19.15 -6.14
CA THR A 79 3.30 19.98 -4.93
C THR A 79 2.64 19.32 -3.73
N VAL A 80 2.99 19.75 -2.52
CA VAL A 80 2.31 19.33 -1.29
C VAL A 80 0.84 19.74 -1.37
N GLY A 81 -0.08 18.82 -1.03
CA GLY A 81 -1.52 18.96 -1.14
C GLY A 81 -2.12 18.49 -2.48
N ALA A 82 -1.28 18.18 -3.49
CA ALA A 82 -1.78 17.55 -4.71
C ALA A 82 -2.33 16.13 -4.40
N GLN A 83 -3.46 15.79 -5.02
CA GLN A 83 -4.18 14.55 -4.77
C GLN A 83 -4.44 13.78 -6.06
N TYR A 84 -4.22 12.47 -6.03
CA TYR A 84 -4.63 11.52 -7.06
C TYR A 84 -5.84 10.75 -6.55
N HIS A 85 -7.01 11.03 -7.12
CA HIS A 85 -8.26 10.36 -6.82
C HIS A 85 -8.46 9.18 -7.76
N TRP A 86 -8.99 8.06 -7.24
CA TRP A 86 -9.33 6.92 -8.09
C TRP A 86 -10.74 6.40 -7.83
N THR A 87 -11.33 5.80 -8.87
CA THR A 87 -12.58 5.05 -8.81
C THR A 87 -12.45 3.82 -9.69
N GLY A 88 -12.37 2.65 -9.08
CA GLY A 88 -12.26 1.35 -9.73
C GLY A 88 -13.42 0.43 -9.43
N LYS A 89 -13.43 -0.75 -10.10
CA LYS A 89 -14.41 -1.82 -9.89
C LYS A 89 -15.86 -1.32 -9.87
N LYS A 90 -16.20 -0.39 -10.80
CA LYS A 90 -17.52 0.24 -10.89
C LYS A 90 -17.95 0.94 -9.59
N GLY A 91 -17.03 1.66 -8.92
CA GLY A 91 -17.28 2.41 -7.70
C GLY A 91 -17.19 1.60 -6.40
N LYS A 92 -16.72 0.34 -6.49
CA LYS A 92 -16.46 -0.51 -5.31
C LYS A 92 -15.03 -0.33 -4.76
N ASP A 93 -14.17 0.39 -5.47
CA ASP A 93 -12.83 0.76 -5.07
C ASP A 93 -12.70 2.28 -5.24
N LEU A 94 -12.53 3.00 -4.14
CA LEU A 94 -12.60 4.46 -4.09
C LEU A 94 -11.64 4.99 -3.03
N GLY A 95 -10.93 6.06 -3.38
CA GLY A 95 -10.07 6.78 -2.45
C GLY A 95 -9.22 7.83 -3.15
N TYR A 96 -8.26 8.38 -2.41
CA TYR A 96 -7.23 9.24 -2.96
C TYR A 96 -5.91 9.05 -2.23
N GLN A 97 -4.82 9.42 -2.89
CA GLN A 97 -3.52 9.65 -2.26
C GLN A 97 -3.13 11.11 -2.41
N GLU A 98 -2.45 11.65 -1.40
CA GLU A 98 -2.05 13.05 -1.32
C GLU A 98 -0.57 13.16 -1.00
N ILE A 99 0.13 14.05 -1.67
CA ILE A 99 1.51 14.42 -1.32
C ILE A 99 1.47 15.26 -0.05
N VAL A 100 2.11 14.80 1.02
CA VAL A 100 2.14 15.51 2.31
C VAL A 100 3.49 16.15 2.62
N LYS A 101 4.56 15.70 1.96
CA LYS A 101 5.91 16.26 2.14
C LYS A 101 6.77 15.99 0.92
N ILE A 102 7.58 16.97 0.55
CA ILE A 102 8.62 16.88 -0.47
C ILE A 102 9.92 17.44 0.12
N ASP A 103 11.01 16.69 0.00
CA ASP A 103 12.38 17.16 0.11
C ASP A 103 13.05 16.86 -1.24
N GLU A 104 13.34 17.89 -1.99
CA GLU A 104 13.67 17.80 -3.42
C GLU A 104 14.84 16.83 -3.66
N LEU A 105 14.64 15.90 -4.59
CA LEU A 105 15.55 14.82 -4.96
C LEU A 105 15.92 13.83 -3.85
N LYS A 106 15.31 13.94 -2.67
CA LYS A 106 15.64 13.07 -1.51
C LYS A 106 14.47 12.27 -0.98
N PHE A 107 13.29 12.93 -0.88
CA PHE A 107 12.16 12.32 -0.18
C PHE A 107 10.81 12.82 -0.70
N ILE A 108 9.83 11.90 -0.80
CA ILE A 108 8.42 12.22 -1.02
C ILE A 108 7.59 11.39 -0.04
N GLY A 109 6.81 12.08 0.79
CA GLY A 109 5.84 11.46 1.68
C GLY A 109 4.43 11.61 1.12
N MET A 110 3.68 10.50 1.11
CA MET A 110 2.30 10.46 0.66
C MET A 110 1.44 9.79 1.73
N LYS A 111 0.19 10.24 1.86
CA LYS A 111 -0.87 9.56 2.60
C LYS A 111 -1.98 9.14 1.66
N CYS A 112 -2.63 8.03 1.95
CA CYS A 112 -3.85 7.61 1.26
C CYS A 112 -5.06 7.71 2.18
N ASP A 113 -6.22 7.95 1.60
CA ASP A 113 -7.53 7.78 2.21
C ASP A 113 -8.31 6.78 1.37
N ILE A 114 -8.26 5.51 1.77
CA ILE A 114 -9.04 4.43 1.14
C ILE A 114 -10.42 4.45 1.77
N GLN A 115 -11.45 4.61 0.95
CA GLN A 115 -12.84 4.71 1.38
C GLN A 115 -13.63 3.44 1.09
N LYS A 116 -13.26 2.72 0.04
CA LYS A 116 -13.82 1.42 -0.36
C LYS A 116 -12.71 0.53 -0.96
N PRO A 117 -12.81 -0.79 -0.78
CA PRO A 117 -13.87 -1.61 -0.13
C PRO A 117 -13.82 -1.61 1.39
N PHE A 118 -12.78 -1.08 2.00
CA PHE A 118 -12.58 -0.93 3.45
C PHE A 118 -11.95 0.43 3.72
N VAL A 119 -12.13 0.95 4.93
CA VAL A 119 -11.53 2.24 5.32
C VAL A 119 -10.12 1.98 5.86
N ALA A 120 -9.12 2.65 5.26
CA ALA A 120 -7.74 2.62 5.74
C ALA A 120 -7.00 3.91 5.33
N LYS A 121 -5.99 4.29 6.12
CA LYS A 121 -5.18 5.49 5.88
C LYS A 121 -3.68 5.14 5.86
N PRO A 122 -3.21 4.35 4.87
CA PRO A 122 -1.80 4.04 4.76
C PRO A 122 -0.98 5.26 4.35
N THR A 123 0.31 5.22 4.72
CA THR A 123 1.31 6.17 4.25
C THR A 123 2.35 5.46 3.39
N PHE A 124 2.95 6.23 2.48
CA PHE A 124 4.04 5.80 1.61
C PHE A 124 5.13 6.85 1.64
N ASP A 125 6.28 6.46 2.14
CA ASP A 125 7.48 7.30 2.18
C ASP A 125 8.48 6.76 1.15
N TYR A 126 8.88 7.62 0.19
CA TYR A 126 9.85 7.29 -0.83
C TYR A 126 11.14 8.04 -0.57
N TYR A 127 12.26 7.31 -0.50
CA TYR A 127 13.60 7.85 -0.33
C TYR A 127 14.43 7.56 -1.59
N PHE A 128 15.19 8.55 -2.05
CA PHE A 128 15.97 8.48 -3.29
C PHE A 128 17.46 8.65 -2.97
N THR A 129 18.24 7.60 -3.17
CA THR A 129 19.68 7.58 -2.85
C THR A 129 20.48 7.16 -4.08
N GLU A 130 21.51 7.93 -4.41
CA GLU A 130 22.44 7.54 -5.46
C GLU A 130 23.29 6.35 -5.03
N LYS A 131 23.47 5.41 -5.93
CA LYS A 131 24.33 4.22 -5.79
C LYS A 131 25.20 4.10 -7.05
N ASN A 132 26.22 3.24 -7.00
CA ASN A 132 27.12 3.04 -8.12
C ASN A 132 26.43 2.52 -9.39
N ASP A 133 25.31 1.81 -9.24
CA ASP A 133 24.56 1.12 -10.31
C ASP A 133 23.22 1.80 -10.66
N GLY A 134 22.95 2.97 -10.09
CA GLY A 134 21.73 3.76 -10.36
C GLY A 134 21.16 4.44 -9.13
N ILE A 135 19.88 4.70 -9.14
CA ILE A 135 19.15 5.34 -8.04
C ILE A 135 18.38 4.27 -7.24
N GLU A 136 18.73 4.09 -5.98
CA GLU A 136 17.96 3.28 -5.06
C GLU A 136 16.71 4.06 -4.63
N VAL A 137 15.53 3.51 -4.92
CA VAL A 137 14.25 3.97 -4.38
C VAL A 137 13.85 3.02 -3.27
N LYS A 138 13.84 3.54 -2.02
CA LYS A 138 13.33 2.83 -0.85
C LYS A 138 11.92 3.33 -0.54
N GLN A 139 10.93 2.43 -0.61
CA GLN A 139 9.57 2.69 -0.18
C GLN A 139 9.35 2.13 1.22
N VAL A 140 8.81 2.95 2.11
CA VAL A 140 8.30 2.54 3.42
C VAL A 140 6.79 2.73 3.41
N PHE A 141 6.08 1.62 3.39
CA PHE A 141 4.62 1.58 3.55
C PHE A 141 4.29 1.37 5.01
N LYS A 142 3.35 2.14 5.56
CA LYS A 142 2.83 1.96 6.91
C LYS A 142 1.31 2.05 6.91
N VAL A 143 0.66 1.14 7.63
CA VAL A 143 -0.78 1.20 7.90
C VAL A 143 -1.03 0.81 9.36
N GLU A 144 -1.93 1.56 9.99
CA GLU A 144 -2.45 1.26 11.34
C GLU A 144 -3.89 0.77 11.21
N SER A 145 -4.28 -0.15 12.07
CA SER A 145 -5.58 -0.80 12.04
C SER A 145 -6.08 -1.10 13.44
N SER A 146 -7.40 -1.21 13.57
CA SER A 146 -8.03 -1.72 14.79
C SER A 146 -7.65 -3.19 15.03
N LEU A 147 -7.86 -3.69 16.25
CA LEU A 147 -7.63 -5.11 16.56
C LEU A 147 -8.55 -6.03 15.73
N VAL A 148 -9.77 -5.57 15.44
CA VAL A 148 -10.73 -6.32 14.62
C VAL A 148 -10.26 -6.40 13.17
N ASP A 149 -9.85 -5.29 12.57
CA ASP A 149 -9.31 -5.29 11.20
C ASP A 149 -8.02 -6.11 11.13
N ALA A 150 -7.14 -5.99 12.12
CA ALA A 150 -5.92 -6.78 12.23
C ALA A 150 -6.22 -8.30 12.33
N PHE A 151 -7.30 -8.69 13.01
CA PHE A 151 -7.74 -10.10 13.06
C PHE A 151 -8.14 -10.60 11.67
N PHE A 152 -8.91 -9.83 10.91
CA PHE A 152 -9.25 -10.19 9.54
C PHE A 152 -8.02 -10.17 8.61
N MET A 153 -7.10 -9.22 8.78
CA MET A 153 -5.83 -9.20 8.04
C MET A 153 -4.98 -10.45 8.33
N TRP A 154 -4.95 -10.90 9.59
CA TRP A 154 -4.30 -12.17 9.95
C TRP A 154 -5.01 -13.37 9.29
N LEU A 155 -6.32 -13.43 9.40
CA LEU A 155 -7.14 -14.54 8.89
C LEU A 155 -6.98 -14.72 7.37
N PHE A 156 -6.93 -13.61 6.63
CA PHE A 156 -6.82 -13.61 5.17
C PHE A 156 -5.38 -13.44 4.63
N GLY A 157 -4.38 -13.38 5.51
CA GLY A 157 -2.98 -13.23 5.09
C GLY A 157 -2.69 -11.92 4.36
N ALA A 158 -3.41 -10.83 4.67
CA ALA A 158 -3.39 -9.57 3.94
C ALA A 158 -1.99 -8.93 3.87
N LYS A 159 -1.13 -9.11 4.90
CA LYS A 159 0.23 -8.56 4.90
C LYS A 159 1.06 -9.05 3.71
N ALA A 160 0.98 -10.33 3.38
CA ALA A 160 1.71 -10.91 2.23
C ALA A 160 1.22 -10.30 0.89
N GLY A 161 -0.08 -10.05 0.76
CA GLY A 161 -0.67 -9.34 -0.38
C GLY A 161 -0.13 -7.92 -0.50
N MET A 162 -0.08 -7.16 0.61
CA MET A 162 0.49 -5.81 0.65
C MET A 162 1.96 -5.80 0.26
N GLU A 163 2.76 -6.75 0.76
CA GLU A 163 4.18 -6.90 0.39
C GLU A 163 4.36 -7.13 -1.11
N LYS A 164 3.56 -8.00 -1.70
CA LYS A 164 3.58 -8.30 -3.14
C LYS A 164 3.19 -7.05 -3.96
N THR A 165 2.15 -6.34 -3.55
CA THR A 165 1.66 -5.13 -4.25
C THR A 165 2.69 -4.01 -4.20
N ASN A 166 3.31 -3.76 -3.04
CA ASN A 166 4.36 -2.75 -2.90
C ASN A 166 5.58 -3.08 -3.79
N GLN A 167 6.03 -4.34 -3.79
CA GLN A 167 7.13 -4.75 -4.67
C GLN A 167 6.77 -4.64 -6.16
N LYS A 168 5.54 -5.01 -6.53
CA LYS A 168 5.03 -4.86 -7.91
C LYS A 168 5.06 -3.39 -8.35
N GLY A 169 4.62 -2.46 -7.49
CA GLY A 169 4.65 -1.02 -7.76
C GLY A 169 6.07 -0.53 -8.04
N LEU A 170 7.04 -0.89 -7.21
CA LEU A 170 8.45 -0.52 -7.42
C LEU A 170 9.04 -1.14 -8.70
N ASN A 171 8.69 -2.38 -9.03
CA ASN A 171 9.14 -3.01 -10.27
C ASN A 171 8.54 -2.32 -11.51
N LEU A 172 7.28 -1.88 -11.43
CA LEU A 172 6.64 -1.09 -12.49
C LEU A 172 7.26 0.31 -12.61
N LEU A 173 7.60 0.97 -11.48
CA LEU A 173 8.33 2.23 -11.46
C LEU A 173 9.66 2.10 -12.18
N LYS A 174 10.45 1.07 -11.85
CA LYS A 174 11.69 0.75 -12.56
C LYS A 174 11.47 0.62 -14.07
N LYS A 175 10.49 -0.20 -14.47
CA LYS A 175 10.17 -0.40 -15.89
C LYS A 175 9.68 0.87 -16.58
N ALA A 176 9.02 1.78 -15.86
CA ALA A 176 8.54 3.04 -16.44
C ALA A 176 9.66 4.05 -16.71
N VAL A 177 10.75 4.00 -15.94
CA VAL A 177 11.91 4.88 -16.10
C VAL A 177 12.94 4.29 -17.08
N GLU A 178 13.22 2.99 -16.98
CA GLU A 178 14.25 2.30 -17.78
C GLU A 178 13.80 1.92 -19.23
N LYS A 179 12.91 2.71 -19.83
CA LYS A 179 12.41 2.45 -21.20
C LYS A 179 13.47 2.70 -22.27
#